data_df8ec363e14d45b8676e8fe31b12eb51
#
_entry.id   df8ec363e14d45b8676e8fe31b12eb51
#
_cell.length_a   1.000
_cell.length_b   1.000
_cell.length_c   1.000
_cell.angle_alpha   90.00
_cell.angle_beta   90.00
_cell.angle_gamma   90.00
#
_symmetry.space_group_name_H-M   'P 1'
#
loop_
_entity.id
_entity.type
_entity.pdbx_description
1 polymer ?
#
loop_
_entity_poly.entity_id
_entity_poly.type
_entity_poly.pdbx_seq_one_letter_code
_entity_poly.pdbx_strand_id
1 'polypeptide(L)'
;MSISLPYIPCYAEYDVANNPYQNIYIDLTMRCNMDCNYCYNPKRSKDDMDVDHFEEVCKRLPVPVKMNFLGGEPAMHPRFFDFIRIARKYDHQVFFASNGYRYTKKKFMEKLQALDVTFSPGLSLDGGSSSEEFYEILNNKRCLSKKMKALDNLHKYGIGRVCLSAIITRGVNEAVIGELLELADRYSDVVRYIHFRSAAMVGRWANTQPYTAAELTDLMRPYFTAEQLQPKCVAEIFCTPEDGGDCCYRFRPNPRLQISLIEFATEKSAHCPKRGKLLPDSFRIQPFFQNMMDVGDALSVEFGEVAVGAH
;
A
#
# COMPACT_ATOMS: atom_id res chain seq x y z
N MET A 1 -16.79 0.40 -23.35
CA MET A 1 -15.78 -0.58 -23.83
C MET A 1 -15.20 -1.26 -22.60
N SER A 2 -15.40 -2.57 -22.44
CA SER A 2 -14.77 -3.31 -21.34
C SER A 2 -13.27 -3.38 -21.58
N ILE A 3 -12.48 -2.79 -20.70
CA ILE A 3 -11.04 -2.94 -20.74
C ILE A 3 -10.73 -4.33 -20.17
N SER A 4 -10.53 -5.30 -21.05
CA SER A 4 -10.00 -6.59 -20.66
C SER A 4 -8.54 -6.41 -20.26
N LEU A 5 -8.24 -6.51 -18.98
CA LEU A 5 -6.87 -6.53 -18.52
C LEU A 5 -6.19 -7.81 -19.05
N PRO A 6 -5.11 -7.71 -19.82
CA PRO A 6 -4.56 -8.86 -20.59
C PRO A 6 -3.97 -9.98 -19.72
N TYR A 7 -3.88 -9.80 -18.40
CA TYR A 7 -3.40 -10.81 -17.45
C TYR A 7 -4.52 -11.45 -16.60
N ILE A 8 -5.78 -11.06 -16.81
CA ILE A 8 -6.93 -11.69 -16.13
C ILE A 8 -6.91 -13.22 -16.27
N PRO A 9 -6.66 -13.79 -17.45
CA PRO A 9 -6.58 -15.24 -17.61
C PRO A 9 -5.50 -15.89 -16.73
N CYS A 10 -4.45 -15.16 -16.37
CA CYS A 10 -3.39 -15.70 -15.52
C CYS A 10 -3.83 -15.92 -14.07
N TYR A 11 -4.84 -15.20 -13.59
CA TYR A 11 -5.35 -15.39 -12.24
C TYR A 11 -6.21 -16.65 -12.10
N ALA A 12 -6.94 -17.03 -13.15
CA ALA A 12 -7.74 -18.25 -13.15
C ALA A 12 -6.90 -19.53 -13.00
N GLU A 13 -5.63 -19.47 -13.38
CA GLU A 13 -4.69 -20.57 -13.30
C GLU A 13 -3.68 -20.43 -12.16
N TYR A 14 -3.85 -19.44 -11.27
CA TYR A 14 -2.91 -19.20 -10.18
C TYR A 14 -2.93 -20.33 -9.15
N ASP A 15 -1.82 -20.99 -8.99
CA ASP A 15 -1.57 -21.95 -7.91
C ASP A 15 -0.50 -21.39 -6.97
N VAL A 16 -0.80 -21.39 -5.68
CA VAL A 16 0.14 -20.92 -4.64
C VAL A 16 1.48 -21.60 -4.73
N ALA A 17 1.50 -22.91 -5.03
CA ALA A 17 2.73 -23.70 -5.14
C ALA A 17 3.61 -23.30 -6.35
N ASN A 18 3.02 -22.67 -7.34
CA ASN A 18 3.70 -22.19 -8.55
C ASN A 18 3.75 -20.66 -8.60
N ASN A 19 3.64 -19.98 -7.45
CA ASN A 19 3.59 -18.53 -7.36
C ASN A 19 4.76 -17.82 -8.07
N PRO A 20 4.49 -17.00 -9.11
CA PRO A 20 5.51 -16.23 -9.81
C PRO A 20 5.72 -14.84 -9.20
N TYR A 21 4.89 -14.43 -8.24
CA TYR A 21 4.86 -13.06 -7.72
C TYR A 21 5.79 -12.86 -6.54
N GLN A 22 6.52 -11.74 -6.53
CA GLN A 22 7.41 -11.34 -5.43
C GLN A 22 6.64 -10.59 -4.32
N ASN A 23 5.55 -9.93 -4.68
CA ASN A 23 4.72 -9.19 -3.74
C ASN A 23 3.32 -9.78 -3.72
N ILE A 24 2.83 -10.10 -2.52
CA ILE A 24 1.45 -10.54 -2.30
C ILE A 24 0.75 -9.51 -1.42
N TYR A 25 -0.40 -9.03 -1.87
CA TYR A 25 -1.27 -8.13 -1.11
C TYR A 25 -2.38 -8.95 -0.48
N ILE A 26 -2.56 -8.80 0.83
CA ILE A 26 -3.49 -9.61 1.61
C ILE A 26 -4.37 -8.68 2.42
N ASP A 27 -5.67 -8.70 2.14
CA ASP A 27 -6.66 -7.99 2.94
C ASP A 27 -7.01 -8.83 4.16
N LEU A 28 -6.43 -8.50 5.31
CA LEU A 28 -6.64 -9.26 6.54
C LEU A 28 -8.06 -9.12 7.10
N THR A 29 -8.69 -7.97 6.86
CA THR A 29 -10.03 -7.67 7.36
C THR A 29 -10.65 -6.54 6.57
N MET A 30 -11.97 -6.58 6.43
CA MET A 30 -12.73 -5.47 5.84
C MET A 30 -13.14 -4.42 6.89
N ARG A 31 -12.85 -4.66 8.18
CA ARG A 31 -13.09 -3.71 9.27
C ARG A 31 -12.18 -2.49 9.14
N CYS A 32 -12.73 -1.31 9.33
CA CYS A 32 -11.96 -0.07 9.41
C CYS A 32 -12.64 0.92 10.37
N ASN A 33 -11.85 1.69 11.10
CA ASN A 33 -12.30 2.76 11.99
C ASN A 33 -12.18 4.16 11.36
N MET A 34 -11.89 4.20 10.05
CA MET A 34 -11.87 5.40 9.22
C MET A 34 -12.92 5.30 8.11
N ASP A 35 -13.28 6.46 7.57
CA ASP A 35 -14.24 6.57 6.45
C ASP A 35 -13.72 7.54 5.39
N CYS A 36 -12.50 7.27 4.92
CA CYS A 36 -11.77 8.14 4.00
C CYS A 36 -12.54 8.34 2.69
N ASN A 37 -12.54 9.58 2.19
CA ASN A 37 -13.23 9.95 0.95
C ASN A 37 -12.59 9.29 -0.29
N TYR A 38 -11.27 9.09 -0.28
CA TYR A 38 -10.52 8.44 -1.38
C TYR A 38 -10.44 6.91 -1.25
N CYS A 39 -11.21 6.30 -0.35
CA CYS A 39 -11.07 4.87 -0.10
C CYS A 39 -11.40 4.03 -1.34
N TYR A 40 -10.42 3.28 -1.85
CA TYR A 40 -10.59 2.36 -2.96
C TYR A 40 -11.49 1.16 -2.61
N ASN A 41 -11.63 0.86 -1.31
CA ASN A 41 -12.47 -0.20 -0.79
C ASN A 41 -13.57 0.38 0.10
N PRO A 42 -14.68 0.89 -0.49
CA PRO A 42 -15.74 1.56 0.25
C PRO A 42 -16.64 0.60 1.03
N LYS A 43 -16.65 -0.67 0.66
CA LYS A 43 -17.46 -1.69 1.33
C LYS A 43 -16.84 -2.02 2.69
N ARG A 44 -17.65 -1.97 3.73
CA ARG A 44 -17.27 -2.34 5.10
C ARG A 44 -18.09 -3.56 5.51
N SER A 45 -17.39 -4.58 5.91
CA SER A 45 -17.99 -5.80 6.47
C SER A 45 -17.19 -6.24 7.69
N LYS A 46 -17.57 -7.36 8.25
CA LYS A 46 -16.83 -8.01 9.35
C LYS A 46 -16.03 -9.21 8.85
N ASP A 47 -15.83 -9.30 7.54
CA ASP A 47 -15.06 -10.38 6.96
C ASP A 47 -13.60 -10.27 7.38
N ASP A 48 -13.12 -11.32 7.99
CA ASP A 48 -11.78 -11.45 8.50
C ASP A 48 -11.11 -12.65 7.81
N MET A 49 -9.84 -12.48 7.43
CA MET A 49 -9.03 -13.58 6.89
C MET A 49 -8.89 -14.68 7.95
N ASP A 50 -9.15 -15.89 7.57
CA ASP A 50 -8.91 -17.04 8.44
C ASP A 50 -7.40 -17.27 8.62
N VAL A 51 -6.99 -17.51 9.87
CA VAL A 51 -5.57 -17.64 10.22
C VAL A 51 -4.99 -18.95 9.73
N ASP A 52 -5.75 -20.04 9.78
CA ASP A 52 -5.28 -21.37 9.38
C ASP A 52 -5.18 -21.43 7.86
N HIS A 53 -6.13 -20.81 7.15
CA HIS A 53 -6.06 -20.62 5.70
C HIS A 53 -4.84 -19.81 5.30
N PHE A 54 -4.57 -18.71 6.00
CA PHE A 54 -3.38 -17.89 5.76
C PHE A 54 -2.07 -18.66 6.00
N GLU A 55 -2.00 -19.45 7.05
CA GLU A 55 -0.84 -20.29 7.33
C GLU A 55 -0.61 -21.32 6.23
N GLU A 56 -1.68 -21.93 5.71
CA GLU A 56 -1.58 -22.87 4.59
C GLU A 56 -1.07 -22.17 3.30
N VAL A 57 -1.51 -20.93 3.03
CA VAL A 57 -0.96 -20.12 1.93
C VAL A 57 0.54 -19.89 2.12
N CYS A 58 0.96 -19.45 3.31
CA CYS A 58 2.38 -19.22 3.61
C CYS A 58 3.23 -20.47 3.41
N LYS A 59 2.73 -21.63 3.87
CA LYS A 59 3.42 -22.91 3.79
C LYS A 59 3.58 -23.41 2.35
N ARG A 60 2.61 -23.13 1.49
CA ARG A 60 2.61 -23.59 0.09
C ARG A 60 3.39 -22.71 -0.86
N LEU A 61 3.72 -21.47 -0.48
CA LEU A 61 4.53 -20.59 -1.31
C LEU A 61 5.94 -21.16 -1.51
N PRO A 62 6.42 -21.29 -2.77
CA PRO A 62 7.66 -21.99 -3.07
C PRO A 62 8.92 -21.21 -2.64
N VAL A 63 8.82 -19.90 -2.51
CA VAL A 63 9.91 -19.00 -2.13
C VAL A 63 9.39 -17.90 -1.22
N PRO A 64 10.24 -17.29 -0.39
CA PRO A 64 9.87 -16.13 0.40
C PRO A 64 9.43 -14.95 -0.47
N VAL A 65 8.32 -14.33 -0.09
CA VAL A 65 7.72 -13.18 -0.76
C VAL A 65 7.59 -12.01 0.20
N LYS A 66 7.34 -10.82 -0.34
CA LYS A 66 6.89 -9.67 0.46
C LYS A 66 5.37 -9.72 0.59
N MET A 67 4.89 -9.89 1.81
CA MET A 67 3.47 -9.83 2.15
C MET A 67 3.08 -8.42 2.59
N ASN A 68 2.11 -7.84 1.91
CA ASN A 68 1.60 -6.51 2.20
C ASN A 68 0.20 -6.65 2.81
N PHE A 69 0.09 -6.51 4.12
CA PHE A 69 -1.20 -6.59 4.81
C PHE A 69 -1.98 -5.30 4.66
N LEU A 70 -3.15 -5.41 4.10
CA LEU A 70 -4.08 -4.35 3.75
C LEU A 70 -5.51 -4.70 4.23
N GLY A 71 -6.49 -4.19 3.50
CA GLY A 71 -7.93 -4.37 3.72
C GLY A 71 -8.60 -3.07 4.12
N GLY A 72 -9.45 -3.10 5.14
CA GLY A 72 -9.92 -1.89 5.81
C GLY A 72 -8.78 -1.27 6.63
N GLU A 73 -8.62 -1.75 7.86
CA GLU A 73 -7.47 -1.46 8.73
C GLU A 73 -6.93 -2.79 9.27
N PRO A 74 -5.79 -3.28 8.79
CA PRO A 74 -5.30 -4.62 9.17
C PRO A 74 -5.11 -4.79 10.67
N ALA A 75 -4.71 -3.73 11.39
CA ALA A 75 -4.56 -3.74 12.84
C ALA A 75 -5.90 -3.89 13.62
N MET A 76 -7.04 -3.88 12.94
CA MET A 76 -8.35 -4.19 13.53
C MET A 76 -8.69 -5.68 13.49
N HIS A 77 -7.94 -6.49 12.77
CA HIS A 77 -8.12 -7.92 12.80
C HIS A 77 -7.84 -8.47 14.22
N PRO A 78 -8.71 -9.31 14.82
CA PRO A 78 -8.52 -9.82 16.20
C PRO A 78 -7.19 -10.56 16.39
N ARG A 79 -6.75 -11.27 15.36
CA ARG A 79 -5.54 -12.09 15.36
C ARG A 79 -4.36 -11.43 14.61
N PHE A 80 -4.35 -10.10 14.47
CA PHE A 80 -3.36 -9.33 13.67
C PHE A 80 -1.89 -9.74 13.89
N PHE A 81 -1.50 -9.91 15.16
CA PHE A 81 -0.11 -10.27 15.49
C PHE A 81 0.27 -11.69 15.06
N ASP A 82 -0.72 -12.58 14.96
CA ASP A 82 -0.48 -13.97 14.55
C ASP A 82 -0.11 -14.02 13.06
N PHE A 83 -0.76 -13.21 12.23
CA PHE A 83 -0.39 -13.10 10.79
C PHE A 83 1.06 -12.67 10.61
N ILE A 84 1.56 -11.72 11.40
CA ILE A 84 2.97 -11.31 11.34
C ILE A 84 3.89 -12.48 11.72
N ARG A 85 3.59 -13.18 12.82
CA ARG A 85 4.40 -14.32 13.27
C ARG A 85 4.40 -15.46 12.25
N ILE A 86 3.22 -15.79 11.72
CA ILE A 86 3.08 -16.85 10.71
C ILE A 86 3.86 -16.51 9.45
N ALA A 87 3.67 -15.32 8.87
CA ALA A 87 4.43 -14.91 7.70
C ALA A 87 5.95 -15.02 7.94
N ARG A 88 6.41 -14.57 9.10
CA ARG A 88 7.83 -14.62 9.47
C ARG A 88 8.34 -16.03 9.78
N LYS A 89 7.48 -16.93 10.27
CA LYS A 89 7.79 -18.36 10.43
C LYS A 89 8.21 -19.03 9.12
N TYR A 90 7.64 -18.55 8.01
CA TYR A 90 7.95 -19.02 6.64
C TYR A 90 8.86 -18.05 5.86
N ASP A 91 9.63 -17.22 6.57
CA ASP A 91 10.61 -16.27 6.02
C ASP A 91 10.07 -15.18 5.11
N HIS A 92 8.75 -15.00 5.03
CA HIS A 92 8.17 -13.94 4.25
C HIS A 92 8.44 -12.58 4.89
N GLN A 93 8.71 -11.57 4.06
CA GLN A 93 8.82 -10.19 4.52
C GLN A 93 7.43 -9.62 4.79
N VAL A 94 7.28 -8.88 5.87
CA VAL A 94 5.99 -8.30 6.25
C VAL A 94 6.03 -6.78 6.18
N PHE A 95 5.12 -6.22 5.40
CA PHE A 95 4.71 -4.82 5.44
C PHE A 95 3.21 -4.77 5.78
N PHE A 96 2.77 -3.78 6.52
CA PHE A 96 1.34 -3.52 6.69
C PHE A 96 1.04 -2.03 6.67
N ALA A 97 0.03 -1.64 5.88
CA ALA A 97 -0.46 -0.27 5.84
C ALA A 97 -1.42 -0.03 7.01
N SER A 98 -1.28 1.10 7.69
CA SER A 98 -2.16 1.44 8.81
C SER A 98 -2.52 2.92 8.82
N ASN A 99 -3.74 3.20 9.24
CA ASN A 99 -4.20 4.54 9.53
C ASN A 99 -3.61 5.10 10.85
N GLY A 100 -2.88 4.31 11.62
CA GLY A 100 -2.14 4.71 12.81
C GLY A 100 -2.95 4.78 14.11
N TYR A 101 -4.26 4.61 14.09
CA TYR A 101 -5.07 4.75 15.32
C TYR A 101 -4.69 3.73 16.39
N ARG A 102 -4.28 2.52 16.01
CA ARG A 102 -3.82 1.50 16.96
C ARG A 102 -2.47 1.85 17.59
N TYR A 103 -1.62 2.57 16.87
CA TYR A 103 -0.32 3.01 17.41
C TYR A 103 -0.45 4.05 18.54
N THR A 104 -1.60 4.71 18.68
CA THR A 104 -1.86 5.58 19.83
C THR A 104 -2.11 4.83 21.13
N LYS A 105 -2.28 3.51 21.09
CA LYS A 105 -2.66 2.67 22.23
C LYS A 105 -1.45 1.96 22.82
N LYS A 106 -1.13 2.25 24.09
CA LYS A 106 0.00 1.67 24.82
C LYS A 106 0.07 0.15 24.67
N LYS A 107 -1.03 -0.56 25.01
CA LYS A 107 -1.08 -2.03 24.94
C LYS A 107 -0.81 -2.59 23.53
N PHE A 108 -1.17 -1.85 22.47
CA PHE A 108 -0.87 -2.27 21.10
C PHE A 108 0.62 -2.09 20.79
N MET A 109 1.21 -0.95 21.20
CA MET A 109 2.62 -0.68 20.99
C MET A 109 3.52 -1.67 21.75
N GLU A 110 3.17 -2.00 23.00
CA GLU A 110 3.85 -3.02 23.79
C GLU A 110 3.82 -4.40 23.10
N LYS A 111 2.67 -4.80 22.56
CA LYS A 111 2.56 -6.05 21.78
C LYS A 111 3.37 -6.00 20.48
N LEU A 112 3.40 -4.86 19.80
CA LEU A 112 4.15 -4.68 18.56
C LEU A 112 5.66 -4.74 18.84
N GLN A 113 6.12 -4.09 19.91
CA GLN A 113 7.50 -4.11 20.36
C GLN A 113 7.96 -5.51 20.82
N ALA A 114 7.05 -6.27 21.43
CA ALA A 114 7.31 -7.64 21.89
C ALA A 114 7.36 -8.68 20.76
N LEU A 115 7.12 -8.28 19.50
CA LEU A 115 7.32 -9.17 18.36
C LEU A 115 8.82 -9.32 18.11
N ASP A 116 9.33 -10.51 18.35
CA ASP A 116 10.73 -10.88 18.07
C ASP A 116 10.90 -11.28 16.59
N VAL A 117 10.38 -10.45 15.68
CA VAL A 117 10.46 -10.67 14.23
C VAL A 117 10.52 -9.34 13.48
N THR A 118 11.14 -9.35 12.31
CA THR A 118 11.26 -8.15 11.47
C THR A 118 9.97 -7.91 10.67
N PHE A 119 9.49 -6.67 10.70
CA PHE A 119 8.37 -6.19 9.90
C PHE A 119 8.55 -4.70 9.55
N SER A 120 7.72 -4.18 8.66
CA SER A 120 7.73 -2.78 8.26
C SER A 120 6.32 -2.18 8.43
N PRO A 121 6.08 -1.36 9.47
CA PRO A 121 4.78 -0.73 9.65
C PRO A 121 4.63 0.49 8.76
N GLY A 122 3.47 0.62 8.13
CA GLY A 122 3.07 1.83 7.42
C GLY A 122 2.24 2.76 8.31
N LEU A 123 2.36 4.06 8.08
CA LEU A 123 1.54 5.10 8.70
C LEU A 123 1.06 6.08 7.62
N SER A 124 -0.26 6.15 7.41
CA SER A 124 -0.86 7.10 6.47
C SER A 124 -0.90 8.50 7.06
N LEU A 125 -0.36 9.49 6.35
CA LEU A 125 -0.24 10.88 6.75
C LEU A 125 -0.70 11.83 5.62
N ASP A 126 -1.95 11.70 5.19
CA ASP A 126 -2.49 12.44 4.03
C ASP A 126 -2.63 13.94 4.27
N GLY A 127 -2.68 14.37 5.52
CA GLY A 127 -2.65 15.78 5.95
C GLY A 127 -1.28 16.26 6.45
N GLY A 128 -0.22 15.44 6.30
CA GLY A 128 1.11 15.78 6.77
C GLY A 128 1.18 15.96 8.28
N SER A 129 1.99 16.92 8.71
CA SER A 129 2.25 17.26 10.13
C SER A 129 1.56 18.53 10.61
N SER A 130 0.90 19.27 9.72
CA SER A 130 0.39 20.61 10.03
C SER A 130 -1.08 20.83 9.66
N SER A 131 -1.63 20.14 8.65
CA SER A 131 -2.96 20.46 8.13
C SER A 131 -4.05 19.52 8.61
N GLU A 132 -4.85 19.98 9.57
CA GLU A 132 -6.10 19.30 9.96
C GLU A 132 -7.13 19.31 8.82
N GLU A 133 -7.14 20.38 8.01
CA GLU A 133 -8.06 20.54 6.88
C GLU A 133 -7.87 19.42 5.82
N PHE A 134 -6.63 19.09 5.46
CA PHE A 134 -6.37 17.99 4.54
C PHE A 134 -6.87 16.66 5.08
N TYR A 135 -6.75 16.44 6.40
CA TYR A 135 -7.34 15.24 7.01
C TYR A 135 -8.86 15.25 6.94
N GLU A 136 -9.51 16.39 7.14
CA GLU A 136 -10.96 16.51 6.99
C GLU A 136 -11.40 16.22 5.54
N ILE A 137 -10.73 16.82 4.57
CA ILE A 137 -11.04 16.63 3.14
C ILE A 137 -10.81 15.17 2.70
N LEU A 138 -9.66 14.60 3.04
CA LEU A 138 -9.24 13.30 2.50
C LEU A 138 -9.72 12.13 3.36
N ASN A 139 -9.63 12.26 4.67
CA ASN A 139 -9.94 11.18 5.60
C ASN A 139 -11.34 11.30 6.24
N ASN A 140 -12.10 12.35 5.89
CA ASN A 140 -13.39 12.66 6.48
C ASN A 140 -13.34 12.70 8.02
N LYS A 141 -12.23 13.23 8.58
CA LYS A 141 -12.01 13.17 10.02
C LYS A 141 -10.86 14.07 10.48
N ARG A 142 -11.09 14.80 11.54
CA ARG A 142 -10.04 15.50 12.29
C ARG A 142 -9.16 14.50 13.03
N CYS A 143 -7.91 14.37 12.63
CA CYS A 143 -7.05 13.31 13.18
C CYS A 143 -5.55 13.63 13.26
N LEU A 144 -5.13 14.85 12.94
CA LEU A 144 -3.73 15.28 12.97
C LEU A 144 -3.04 14.91 14.30
N SER A 145 -3.63 15.28 15.44
CA SER A 145 -3.02 14.98 16.74
C SER A 145 -2.83 13.48 16.99
N LYS A 146 -3.75 12.64 16.49
CA LYS A 146 -3.62 11.17 16.58
C LYS A 146 -2.56 10.63 15.66
N LYS A 147 -2.41 11.21 14.48
CA LYS A 147 -1.38 10.83 13.51
C LYS A 147 0.02 11.14 14.06
N MET A 148 0.20 12.35 14.59
CA MET A 148 1.49 12.73 15.21
C MET A 148 1.79 11.86 16.43
N LYS A 149 0.82 11.65 17.34
CA LYS A 149 0.98 10.73 18.47
C LYS A 149 1.33 9.30 18.02
N ALA A 150 0.80 8.84 16.90
CA ALA A 150 1.13 7.51 16.35
C ALA A 150 2.61 7.45 15.94
N LEU A 151 3.11 8.47 15.26
CA LEU A 151 4.52 8.57 14.85
C LEU A 151 5.45 8.68 16.07
N ASP A 152 5.11 9.54 17.03
CA ASP A 152 5.84 9.67 18.31
C ASP A 152 5.94 8.33 19.05
N ASN A 153 4.85 7.55 19.06
CA ASN A 153 4.86 6.25 19.70
C ASN A 153 5.71 5.24 18.92
N LEU A 154 5.67 5.22 17.60
CA LEU A 154 6.55 4.36 16.80
C LEU A 154 8.03 4.66 17.11
N HIS A 155 8.39 5.93 17.20
CA HIS A 155 9.72 6.37 17.63
C HIS A 155 10.03 5.96 19.09
N LYS A 156 9.15 6.31 20.03
CA LYS A 156 9.32 6.03 21.47
C LYS A 156 9.53 4.55 21.77
N TYR A 157 8.84 3.67 21.06
CA TYR A 157 8.93 2.21 21.23
C TYR A 157 10.02 1.57 20.35
N GLY A 158 10.80 2.37 19.62
CA GLY A 158 11.87 1.88 18.76
C GLY A 158 11.41 0.98 17.61
N ILE A 159 10.18 1.20 17.12
CA ILE A 159 9.64 0.43 16.00
C ILE A 159 10.25 0.94 14.69
N GLY A 160 11.29 0.26 14.24
CA GLY A 160 12.02 0.64 13.04
C GLY A 160 11.34 0.25 11.73
N ARG A 161 11.96 0.65 10.59
CA ARG A 161 11.50 0.36 9.22
C ARG A 161 10.13 0.96 8.90
N VAL A 162 9.74 2.04 9.58
CA VAL A 162 8.48 2.75 9.36
C VAL A 162 8.43 3.29 7.93
N CYS A 163 7.28 3.11 7.29
CA CYS A 163 6.93 3.72 6.02
C CYS A 163 5.90 4.82 6.25
N LEU A 164 6.25 6.07 6.00
CA LEU A 164 5.28 7.15 5.89
C LEU A 164 4.60 7.07 4.53
N SER A 165 3.30 7.24 4.47
CA SER A 165 2.54 7.16 3.23
C SER A 165 1.52 8.29 3.13
N ALA A 166 1.42 8.91 1.96
CA ALA A 166 0.38 9.88 1.66
C ALA A 166 -0.24 9.62 0.29
N ILE A 167 -1.55 9.78 0.20
CA ILE A 167 -2.27 9.89 -1.05
C ILE A 167 -2.19 11.36 -1.49
N ILE A 168 -1.49 11.62 -2.59
CA ILE A 168 -1.36 12.96 -3.16
C ILE A 168 -2.52 13.19 -4.12
N THR A 169 -3.31 14.21 -3.81
CA THR A 169 -4.53 14.57 -4.53
C THR A 169 -4.34 15.95 -5.15
N ARG A 170 -4.52 16.02 -6.46
CA ARG A 170 -4.27 17.22 -7.28
C ARG A 170 -5.07 18.42 -6.77
N GLY A 171 -4.35 19.52 -6.50
CA GLY A 171 -4.91 20.77 -6.00
C GLY A 171 -5.40 20.73 -4.55
N VAL A 172 -5.03 19.70 -3.78
CA VAL A 172 -5.45 19.55 -2.39
C VAL A 172 -4.28 19.55 -1.42
N ASN A 173 -3.38 18.56 -1.54
CA ASN A 173 -2.39 18.30 -0.48
C ASN A 173 -0.95 18.09 -0.96
N GLU A 174 -0.56 18.69 -2.08
CA GLU A 174 0.81 18.59 -2.62
C GLU A 174 1.87 19.06 -1.61
N ALA A 175 1.53 20.04 -0.78
CA ALA A 175 2.42 20.56 0.27
C ALA A 175 2.85 19.49 1.29
N VAL A 176 2.07 18.42 1.45
CA VAL A 176 2.39 17.28 2.33
C VAL A 176 3.69 16.59 1.95
N ILE A 177 4.12 16.70 0.70
CA ILE A 177 5.39 16.12 0.23
C ILE A 177 6.56 16.66 1.07
N GLY A 178 6.70 17.98 1.18
CA GLY A 178 7.75 18.59 2.00
C GLY A 178 7.66 18.19 3.46
N GLU A 179 6.44 18.20 4.02
CA GLU A 179 6.22 17.84 5.42
C GLU A 179 6.61 16.39 5.74
N LEU A 180 6.33 15.43 4.83
CA LEU A 180 6.74 14.04 5.03
C LEU A 180 8.26 13.87 4.91
N LEU A 181 8.93 14.64 4.07
CA LEU A 181 10.40 14.64 3.98
C LEU A 181 11.01 15.16 5.29
N GLU A 182 10.48 16.24 5.85
CA GLU A 182 10.91 16.78 7.15
C GLU A 182 10.67 15.80 8.30
N LEU A 183 9.50 15.11 8.30
CA LEU A 183 9.21 14.07 9.27
C LEU A 183 10.16 12.88 9.13
N ALA A 184 10.50 12.47 7.91
CA ALA A 184 11.44 11.38 7.67
C ALA A 184 12.85 11.72 8.15
N ASP A 185 13.26 12.97 8.06
CA ASP A 185 14.54 13.44 8.61
C ASP A 185 14.49 13.47 10.15
N ARG A 186 13.46 14.08 10.72
CA ARG A 186 13.27 14.20 12.18
C ARG A 186 13.19 12.84 12.88
N TYR A 187 12.56 11.84 12.29
CA TYR A 187 12.40 10.48 12.80
C TYR A 187 13.28 9.48 12.05
N SER A 188 14.47 9.93 11.60
CA SER A 188 15.38 9.13 10.76
C SER A 188 15.95 7.88 11.44
N ASP A 189 15.78 7.74 12.75
CA ASP A 189 16.10 6.52 13.50
C ASP A 189 15.10 5.38 13.22
N VAL A 190 13.82 5.69 12.98
CA VAL A 190 12.77 4.69 12.73
C VAL A 190 12.22 4.71 11.31
N VAL A 191 12.12 5.87 10.64
CA VAL A 191 11.61 5.99 9.28
C VAL A 191 12.65 5.52 8.26
N ARG A 192 12.23 4.68 7.31
CA ARG A 192 13.07 4.15 6.23
C ARG A 192 12.45 4.30 4.85
N TYR A 193 11.14 4.51 4.80
CA TYR A 193 10.40 4.54 3.55
C TYR A 193 9.41 5.70 3.54
N ILE A 194 9.24 6.31 2.36
CA ILE A 194 8.09 7.17 2.06
C ILE A 194 7.42 6.65 0.80
N HIS A 195 6.10 6.52 0.85
CA HIS A 195 5.28 6.21 -0.32
C HIS A 195 4.36 7.40 -0.62
N PHE A 196 4.60 8.06 -1.73
CA PHE A 196 3.66 9.00 -2.32
C PHE A 196 2.86 8.28 -3.37
N ARG A 197 1.56 8.21 -3.17
CA ARG A 197 0.63 7.54 -4.07
C ARG A 197 -0.28 8.58 -4.69
N SER A 198 -0.55 8.46 -5.98
CA SER A 198 -1.63 9.24 -6.59
C SER A 198 -2.98 8.77 -6.05
N ALA A 199 -3.92 9.72 -5.90
CA ALA A 199 -5.31 9.38 -5.67
C ALA A 199 -5.83 8.56 -6.86
N ALA A 200 -6.52 7.45 -6.60
CA ALA A 200 -7.02 6.56 -7.63
C ALA A 200 -8.44 6.97 -8.06
N MET A 201 -8.76 6.81 -9.35
CA MET A 201 -10.11 7.00 -9.90
C MET A 201 -11.02 5.80 -9.59
N VAL A 202 -10.99 5.32 -8.35
CA VAL A 202 -11.69 4.10 -7.95
C VAL A 202 -12.34 4.27 -6.57
N GLY A 203 -13.34 3.47 -6.30
CA GLY A 203 -14.03 3.51 -5.03
C GLY A 203 -14.82 4.79 -4.84
N ARG A 204 -14.56 5.51 -3.74
CA ARG A 204 -15.31 6.73 -3.40
C ARG A 204 -14.85 7.98 -4.15
N TRP A 205 -13.66 8.00 -4.70
CA TRP A 205 -13.05 9.18 -5.33
C TRP A 205 -12.98 9.05 -6.86
N ALA A 206 -14.07 8.58 -7.47
CA ALA A 206 -14.14 8.28 -8.90
C ALA A 206 -13.86 9.47 -9.84
N ASN A 207 -14.00 10.71 -9.36
CA ASN A 207 -13.88 11.93 -10.16
C ASN A 207 -12.58 12.71 -9.96
N THR A 208 -11.54 12.10 -9.42
CA THR A 208 -10.25 12.77 -9.27
C THR A 208 -9.42 12.64 -10.55
N GLN A 209 -8.55 13.60 -10.77
CA GLN A 209 -7.53 13.52 -11.82
C GLN A 209 -6.21 13.03 -11.19
N PRO A 210 -5.82 11.76 -11.41
CA PRO A 210 -4.65 11.20 -10.77
C PRO A 210 -3.36 11.85 -11.30
N TYR A 211 -2.33 11.83 -10.47
CA TYR A 211 -0.97 12.10 -10.89
C TYR A 211 -0.35 10.87 -11.53
N THR A 212 0.36 11.05 -12.64
CA THR A 212 1.30 10.05 -13.12
C THR A 212 2.55 10.02 -12.24
N ALA A 213 3.33 8.95 -12.30
CA ALA A 213 4.59 8.88 -11.56
C ALA A 213 5.60 9.94 -12.04
N ALA A 214 5.56 10.32 -13.32
CA ALA A 214 6.35 11.42 -13.86
C ALA A 214 5.96 12.77 -13.24
N GLU A 215 4.67 13.09 -13.17
CA GLU A 215 4.18 14.31 -12.51
C GLU A 215 4.50 14.31 -10.99
N LEU A 216 4.38 13.16 -10.31
CA LEU A 216 4.83 13.05 -8.92
C LEU A 216 6.34 13.31 -8.79
N THR A 217 7.14 12.88 -9.78
CA THR A 217 8.57 13.18 -9.82
C THR A 217 8.81 14.67 -9.98
N ASP A 218 8.02 15.35 -10.79
CA ASP A 218 8.14 16.81 -10.95
C ASP A 218 7.84 17.56 -9.64
N LEU A 219 6.90 17.08 -8.84
CA LEU A 219 6.63 17.62 -7.50
C LEU A 219 7.79 17.41 -6.50
N MET A 220 8.71 16.47 -6.79
CA MET A 220 9.90 16.25 -5.96
C MET A 220 11.06 17.21 -6.29
N ARG A 221 11.07 17.83 -7.47
CA ARG A 221 12.19 18.68 -7.94
C ARG A 221 12.60 19.82 -6.98
N PRO A 222 11.69 20.45 -6.22
CA PRO A 222 12.08 21.46 -5.25
C PRO A 222 12.92 20.93 -4.06
N TYR A 223 12.88 19.64 -3.81
CA TYR A 223 13.46 19.02 -2.61
C TYR A 223 14.74 18.24 -2.88
N PHE A 224 15.06 17.94 -4.14
CA PHE A 224 16.19 17.07 -4.50
C PHE A 224 16.95 17.62 -5.71
N THR A 225 18.27 17.38 -5.70
CA THR A 225 19.09 17.64 -6.88
C THR A 225 18.77 16.66 -8.01
N ALA A 226 19.13 17.00 -9.24
CA ALA A 226 18.95 16.11 -10.39
C ALA A 226 19.67 14.75 -10.21
N GLU A 227 20.81 14.74 -9.49
CA GLU A 227 21.56 13.52 -9.18
C GLU A 227 20.82 12.63 -8.17
N GLN A 228 20.21 13.26 -7.15
CA GLN A 228 19.41 12.53 -6.14
C GLN A 228 18.10 12.01 -6.73
N LEU A 229 17.50 12.78 -7.65
CA LEU A 229 16.25 12.46 -8.30
C LEU A 229 16.50 11.66 -9.59
N GLN A 230 17.01 10.45 -9.46
CA GLN A 230 17.16 9.49 -10.55
C GLN A 230 16.24 8.29 -10.32
N PRO A 231 14.93 8.44 -10.61
CA PRO A 231 13.98 7.37 -10.36
C PRO A 231 14.24 6.21 -11.32
N LYS A 232 14.18 5.00 -10.77
CA LYS A 232 14.12 3.78 -11.55
C LYS A 232 12.68 3.32 -11.59
N CYS A 233 12.19 2.98 -12.77
CA CYS A 233 10.93 2.28 -12.89
C CYS A 233 11.03 0.94 -12.14
N VAL A 234 10.02 0.62 -11.36
CA VAL A 234 9.90 -0.66 -10.66
C VAL A 234 8.52 -1.23 -10.92
N ALA A 235 8.47 -2.53 -11.16
CA ALA A 235 7.21 -3.23 -11.25
C ALA A 235 6.52 -3.20 -9.88
N GLU A 236 5.28 -2.78 -9.86
CA GLU A 236 4.38 -2.87 -8.72
C GLU A 236 3.17 -3.71 -9.13
N ILE A 237 1.95 -3.30 -8.85
CA ILE A 237 0.78 -4.17 -9.05
C ILE A 237 0.45 -4.41 -10.54
N PHE A 238 0.74 -3.45 -11.43
CA PHE A 238 0.22 -3.44 -12.79
C PHE A 238 1.23 -3.15 -13.90
N CYS A 239 2.52 -3.03 -13.59
CA CYS A 239 3.54 -2.77 -14.59
C CYS A 239 4.82 -3.53 -14.30
N THR A 240 5.63 -3.71 -15.34
CA THR A 240 6.97 -4.26 -15.23
C THR A 240 8.01 -3.20 -15.65
N PRO A 241 9.27 -3.33 -15.22
CA PRO A 241 10.33 -2.41 -15.63
C PRO A 241 10.52 -2.32 -17.15
N GLU A 242 10.30 -3.43 -17.86
CA GLU A 242 10.46 -3.50 -19.32
C GLU A 242 9.35 -2.77 -20.08
N ASP A 243 8.22 -2.49 -19.43
CA ASP A 243 7.13 -1.75 -20.04
C ASP A 243 7.47 -0.27 -20.27
N GLY A 244 8.60 0.18 -19.74
CA GLY A 244 8.93 1.61 -19.72
C GLY A 244 7.86 2.40 -19.00
N GLY A 245 7.11 1.72 -18.14
CA GLY A 245 5.92 2.25 -17.51
C GLY A 245 6.24 3.36 -16.53
N ASP A 246 5.50 4.44 -16.66
CA ASP A 246 5.59 5.60 -15.79
C ASP A 246 4.77 5.43 -14.50
N CYS A 247 4.37 4.20 -14.16
CA CYS A 247 3.39 3.95 -13.09
C CYS A 247 3.97 3.91 -11.68
N CYS A 248 5.24 3.51 -11.54
CA CYS A 248 5.89 3.41 -10.23
C CYS A 248 7.36 3.75 -10.35
N TYR A 249 7.80 4.76 -9.63
CA TYR A 249 9.20 5.14 -9.55
C TYR A 249 9.73 4.99 -8.12
N ARG A 250 10.98 4.57 -8.03
CA ARG A 250 11.67 4.43 -6.76
C ARG A 250 13.05 5.06 -6.83
N PHE A 251 13.43 5.82 -5.81
CA PHE A 251 14.76 6.38 -5.69
C PHE A 251 15.21 6.45 -4.23
N ARG A 252 16.50 6.64 -4.03
CA ARG A 252 17.14 6.76 -2.72
C ARG A 252 17.93 8.07 -2.66
N PRO A 253 17.38 9.12 -2.03
CA PRO A 253 18.11 10.39 -1.88
C PRO A 253 19.31 10.25 -0.95
N ASN A 254 19.29 9.27 -0.07
CA ASN A 254 20.40 8.87 0.80
C ASN A 254 20.30 7.36 1.11
N PRO A 255 21.38 6.74 1.69
CA PRO A 255 21.39 5.29 1.96
C PRO A 255 20.32 4.80 2.93
N ARG A 256 19.75 5.69 3.75
CA ARG A 256 18.79 5.33 4.80
C ARG A 256 17.34 5.43 4.35
N LEU A 257 17.03 6.32 3.40
CA LEU A 257 15.68 6.62 2.98
C LEU A 257 15.41 6.14 1.57
N GLN A 258 14.33 5.41 1.37
CA GLN A 258 13.79 5.06 0.06
C GLN A 258 12.45 5.75 -0.15
N ILE A 259 12.29 6.39 -1.29
CA ILE A 259 11.05 7.04 -1.71
C ILE A 259 10.47 6.26 -2.89
N SER A 260 9.19 5.98 -2.84
CA SER A 260 8.43 5.37 -3.93
C SER A 260 7.30 6.31 -4.36
N LEU A 261 7.24 6.58 -5.64
CA LEU A 261 6.19 7.34 -6.30
C LEU A 261 5.31 6.34 -7.03
N ILE A 262 4.04 6.25 -6.65
CA ILE A 262 3.15 5.18 -7.09
C ILE A 262 1.94 5.80 -7.78
N GLU A 263 1.84 5.56 -9.08
CA GLU A 263 0.67 5.83 -9.88
C GLU A 263 -0.34 4.68 -9.70
N PHE A 264 -1.59 5.01 -9.49
CA PHE A 264 -2.65 4.00 -9.61
C PHE A 264 -2.98 3.79 -11.08
N ALA A 265 -3.46 2.58 -11.43
CA ALA A 265 -3.79 2.21 -12.80
C ALA A 265 -4.59 3.31 -13.52
N THR A 266 -3.94 4.02 -14.41
CA THR A 266 -4.58 4.95 -15.35
C THR A 266 -4.96 4.20 -16.62
N GLU A 267 -5.78 4.80 -17.48
CA GLU A 267 -6.01 4.26 -18.82
C GLU A 267 -4.70 3.93 -19.55
N LYS A 268 -3.70 4.79 -19.41
CA LYS A 268 -2.39 4.63 -20.03
C LYS A 268 -1.65 3.40 -19.49
N SER A 269 -1.67 3.18 -18.18
CA SER A 269 -1.08 1.99 -17.56
C SER A 269 -1.91 0.73 -17.85
N ALA A 270 -3.23 0.83 -18.03
CA ALA A 270 -4.09 -0.27 -18.42
C ALA A 270 -3.88 -0.72 -19.88
N HIS A 271 -3.42 0.17 -20.74
CA HIS A 271 -3.21 -0.08 -22.16
C HIS A 271 -1.75 -0.33 -22.55
N CYS A 272 -0.84 -0.57 -21.59
CA CYS A 272 0.54 -0.89 -21.92
C CYS A 272 0.59 -2.13 -22.85
N PRO A 273 1.14 -2.00 -24.08
CA PRO A 273 1.12 -3.08 -25.07
C PRO A 273 1.90 -4.33 -24.64
N LYS A 274 2.83 -4.17 -23.69
CA LYS A 274 3.66 -5.27 -23.17
C LYS A 274 3.03 -6.02 -22.01
N ARG A 275 1.96 -5.48 -21.41
CA ARG A 275 1.29 -6.06 -20.24
C ARG A 275 0.83 -7.50 -20.44
N GLY A 276 0.36 -7.86 -21.63
CA GLY A 276 -0.07 -9.21 -21.95
C GLY A 276 1.05 -10.24 -22.07
N LYS A 277 2.31 -9.82 -21.94
CA LYS A 277 3.48 -10.70 -22.09
C LYS A 277 4.18 -11.01 -20.78
N LEU A 278 3.97 -10.18 -19.76
CA LEU A 278 4.63 -10.28 -18.46
C LEU A 278 3.59 -10.29 -17.35
N LEU A 279 3.74 -11.20 -16.41
CA LEU A 279 2.92 -11.23 -15.21
C LEU A 279 3.33 -10.04 -14.32
N PRO A 280 2.36 -9.37 -13.65
CA PRO A 280 2.70 -8.42 -12.62
C PRO A 280 3.48 -9.10 -11.52
N ASP A 281 4.39 -8.39 -10.86
CA ASP A 281 5.17 -8.95 -9.75
C ASP A 281 4.41 -9.04 -8.42
N SER A 282 3.10 -8.78 -8.46
CA SER A 282 2.24 -8.78 -7.27
C SER A 282 0.88 -9.44 -7.51
N PHE A 283 0.31 -9.94 -6.45
CA PHE A 283 -0.99 -10.60 -6.39
C PHE A 283 -1.74 -10.21 -5.11
N ARG A 284 -3.09 -10.19 -5.15
CA ARG A 284 -3.91 -9.81 -4.01
C ARG A 284 -4.83 -10.93 -3.55
N ILE A 285 -4.93 -11.11 -2.24
CA ILE A 285 -5.81 -12.07 -1.57
C ILE A 285 -6.79 -11.30 -0.67
N GLN A 286 -8.07 -11.64 -0.75
CA GLN A 286 -9.12 -11.03 0.06
C GLN A 286 -9.73 -12.04 1.04
N PRO A 287 -10.26 -11.59 2.21
CA PRO A 287 -10.71 -12.50 3.26
C PRO A 287 -11.96 -13.31 2.91
N PHE A 288 -12.76 -12.86 1.95
CA PHE A 288 -14.00 -13.57 1.55
C PHE A 288 -13.77 -14.66 0.49
N PHE A 289 -12.54 -14.83 0.00
CA PHE A 289 -12.18 -15.93 -0.88
C PHE A 289 -11.51 -17.04 -0.09
N GLN A 290 -12.06 -18.23 -0.19
CA GLN A 290 -11.57 -19.40 0.55
C GLN A 290 -10.44 -20.15 -0.18
N ASN A 291 -10.28 -19.89 -1.47
CA ASN A 291 -9.20 -20.48 -2.26
C ASN A 291 -8.57 -19.43 -3.21
N MET A 292 -7.38 -19.74 -3.69
CA MET A 292 -6.61 -18.80 -4.55
C MET A 292 -7.21 -18.64 -5.94
N MET A 293 -7.99 -19.61 -6.41
CA MET A 293 -8.68 -19.54 -7.70
C MET A 293 -9.82 -18.51 -7.64
N ASP A 294 -10.61 -18.54 -6.54
CA ASP A 294 -11.68 -17.56 -6.31
C ASP A 294 -11.15 -16.13 -6.25
N VAL A 295 -9.92 -15.97 -5.74
CA VAL A 295 -9.25 -14.66 -5.68
C VAL A 295 -8.97 -14.11 -7.08
N GLY A 296 -8.54 -14.97 -8.00
CA GLY A 296 -8.27 -14.59 -9.38
C GLY A 296 -9.49 -13.98 -10.06
N ASP A 297 -10.61 -14.68 -9.99
CA ASP A 297 -11.88 -14.25 -10.59
C ASP A 297 -12.39 -12.94 -9.98
N ALA A 298 -12.31 -12.81 -8.66
CA ALA A 298 -12.77 -11.61 -7.99
C ALA A 298 -11.86 -10.39 -8.23
N LEU A 299 -10.57 -10.57 -8.31
CA LEU A 299 -9.67 -9.49 -8.70
C LEU A 299 -9.93 -9.03 -10.13
N SER A 300 -10.23 -9.95 -11.03
CA SER A 300 -10.62 -9.62 -12.39
C SER A 300 -11.92 -8.81 -12.43
N VAL A 301 -12.92 -9.18 -11.64
CA VAL A 301 -14.18 -8.45 -11.49
C VAL A 301 -13.97 -7.08 -10.86
N GLU A 302 -13.26 -7.01 -9.72
CA GLU A 302 -13.04 -5.72 -9.04
C GLU A 302 -12.24 -4.73 -9.89
N PHE A 303 -11.17 -5.18 -10.55
CA PHE A 303 -10.37 -4.28 -11.38
C PHE A 303 -10.98 -4.06 -12.77
N GLY A 304 -11.74 -5.01 -13.30
CA GLY A 304 -12.50 -4.84 -14.54
C GLY A 304 -13.71 -3.90 -14.37
N GLU A 305 -14.49 -4.05 -13.31
CA GLU A 305 -15.62 -3.18 -12.98
C GLU A 305 -15.18 -1.77 -12.59
N VAL A 306 -14.07 -1.65 -11.87
CA VAL A 306 -13.49 -0.36 -11.51
C VAL A 306 -12.97 0.39 -12.73
N ALA A 307 -12.46 -0.32 -13.74
CA ALA A 307 -12.08 0.28 -15.02
C ALA A 307 -13.30 0.66 -15.88
N VAL A 308 -14.44 -0.02 -15.71
CA VAL A 308 -15.71 0.26 -16.43
C VAL A 308 -16.52 1.38 -15.75
N GLY A 309 -16.37 1.58 -14.44
CA GLY A 309 -17.03 2.67 -13.70
C GLY A 309 -16.34 4.04 -13.84
N ALA A 310 -15.28 4.14 -14.63
CA ALA A 310 -14.53 5.38 -14.90
C ALA A 310 -15.01 6.10 -16.19
N HIS A 311 -16.31 5.99 -16.54
CA HIS A 311 -16.94 6.78 -17.60
C HIS A 311 -17.66 7.98 -17.03
#